data_5a241a41272b37a8803c3abceb95d731
#
_entry.id   5a241a41272b37a8803c3abceb95d731
#
_cell.length_a   1.000
_cell.length_b   1.000
_cell.length_c   1.000
_cell.angle_alpha   90.00
_cell.angle_beta   90.00
_cell.angle_gamma   90.00
#
_symmetry.space_group_name_H-M   'P 1'
#
loop_
_entity.id
_entity.type
_entity.pdbx_description
1 polymer ?
#
loop_
_entity_poly.entity_id
_entity_poly.type
_entity_poly.pdbx_seq_one_letter_code
_entity_poly.pdbx_strand_id
1 'polypeptide(L)'
;IRPSRGLGDVYKRQIIGFIEQLAAECASAPLAGSAFDPPHTTLSVGTIRGGEARNVIPEGCSFDWEIRAHPGADPHDLRRRVQRFVEEEVLPAMTARNPGCEVVTEMLLDAPPLVATPESEAEALLARLWTNRLPSVVSFGTDGAFFQKAGLDTIVIGPGGMAQMHQPDEFITEEAMDEGLQFLERLLDEMSGRTA
;
A
#
# COMPACT_ATOMS: atom_id res chain seq x y z
N ILE A 1 13.31 8.41 -8.18
CA ILE A 1 14.70 8.87 -7.93
C ILE A 1 15.42 9.01 -9.28
N ARG A 2 15.90 10.21 -9.59
CA ARG A 2 16.65 10.51 -10.82
C ARG A 2 18.08 10.94 -10.47
N PRO A 3 19.09 10.09 -10.57
CA PRO A 3 20.49 10.51 -10.52
C PRO A 3 20.98 10.96 -11.89
N SER A 4 21.70 12.06 -11.96
CA SER A 4 22.28 12.59 -13.18
C SER A 4 23.72 12.17 -13.41
N ARG A 5 24.04 11.82 -14.65
CA ARG A 5 25.35 11.58 -15.28
C ARG A 5 26.27 10.51 -14.65
N GLY A 6 26.17 9.30 -15.19
CA GLY A 6 27.30 8.39 -15.30
C GLY A 6 27.52 7.37 -14.19
N LEU A 7 26.69 7.31 -13.13
CA LEU A 7 26.84 6.38 -12.01
C LEU A 7 25.49 5.86 -11.46
N GLY A 8 24.39 6.17 -12.13
CA GLY A 8 23.04 5.88 -11.67
C GLY A 8 22.80 4.42 -11.26
N ASP A 9 23.34 3.46 -12.00
CA ASP A 9 23.05 2.05 -11.77
C ASP A 9 23.71 1.47 -10.52
N VAL A 10 24.91 1.93 -10.15
CA VAL A 10 25.60 1.43 -8.95
C VAL A 10 24.89 1.91 -7.69
N TYR A 11 24.54 3.18 -7.63
CA TYR A 11 23.92 3.79 -6.45
C TYR A 11 22.44 3.41 -6.32
N LYS A 12 21.72 3.27 -7.44
CA LYS A 12 20.38 2.70 -7.46
C LYS A 12 20.33 1.34 -6.77
N ARG A 13 21.27 0.45 -7.13
CA ARG A 13 21.37 -0.89 -6.51
C ARG A 13 21.56 -0.81 -5.00
N GLN A 14 22.32 0.20 -4.50
CA GLN A 14 22.51 0.38 -3.07
C GLN A 14 21.21 0.81 -2.38
N ILE A 15 20.45 1.74 -2.98
CA ILE A 15 19.17 2.17 -2.41
C ILE A 15 18.16 1.02 -2.44
N ILE A 16 18.05 0.30 -3.55
CA ILE A 16 17.19 -0.88 -3.67
C ILE A 16 17.59 -1.94 -2.65
N GLY A 17 18.90 -2.24 -2.52
CA GLY A 17 19.39 -3.19 -1.53
C GLY A 17 19.09 -2.79 -0.10
N PHE A 18 19.11 -1.50 0.21
CA PHE A 18 18.71 -1.00 1.52
C PHE A 18 17.19 -1.14 1.75
N ILE A 19 16.35 -0.87 0.74
CA ILE A 19 14.90 -1.11 0.79
C ILE A 19 14.61 -2.59 1.06
N GLU A 20 15.29 -3.50 0.35
CA GLU A 20 15.18 -4.95 0.56
C GLU A 20 15.62 -5.37 1.97
N GLN A 21 16.67 -4.75 2.51
CA GLN A 21 17.08 -4.98 3.89
C GLN A 21 15.98 -4.56 4.87
N LEU A 22 15.37 -3.38 4.68
CA LEU A 22 14.25 -2.93 5.51
C LEU A 22 13.04 -3.87 5.40
N ALA A 23 12.75 -4.39 4.20
CA ALA A 23 11.70 -5.37 3.99
C ALA A 23 11.98 -6.66 4.80
N ALA A 24 13.22 -7.14 4.78
CA ALA A 24 13.63 -8.30 5.57
C ALA A 24 13.56 -8.04 7.08
N GLU A 25 13.93 -6.84 7.54
CA GLU A 25 13.76 -6.45 8.95
C GLU A 25 12.29 -6.50 9.37
N CYS A 26 11.38 -5.94 8.57
CA CYS A 26 9.94 -6.00 8.83
C CYS A 26 9.44 -7.45 8.87
N ALA A 27 9.86 -8.28 7.93
CA ALA A 27 9.48 -9.69 7.87
C ALA A 27 9.99 -10.51 9.04
N SER A 28 11.12 -10.13 9.64
CA SER A 28 11.70 -10.80 10.81
C SER A 28 10.95 -10.51 12.13
N ALA A 29 10.08 -9.50 12.13
CA ALA A 29 9.31 -9.08 13.29
C ALA A 29 7.79 -9.08 12.99
N PRO A 30 7.19 -10.26 12.68
CA PRO A 30 5.78 -10.36 12.37
C PRO A 30 4.93 -10.02 13.58
N LEU A 31 3.78 -9.41 13.35
CA LEU A 31 2.84 -9.04 14.41
C LEU A 31 2.04 -10.28 14.84
N ALA A 32 2.25 -10.72 16.05
CA ALA A 32 1.55 -11.89 16.60
C ALA A 32 0.03 -11.63 16.66
N GLY A 33 -0.75 -12.59 16.18
CA GLY A 33 -2.21 -12.49 16.14
C GLY A 33 -2.77 -11.59 15.04
N SER A 34 -1.94 -11.12 14.11
CA SER A 34 -2.41 -10.40 12.94
C SER A 34 -3.33 -11.26 12.09
N ALA A 35 -4.43 -10.68 11.63
CA ALA A 35 -5.30 -11.29 10.62
C ALA A 35 -4.80 -11.03 9.18
N PHE A 36 -3.78 -10.19 9.00
CA PHE A 36 -3.20 -9.89 7.68
C PHE A 36 -2.19 -10.97 7.26
N ASP A 37 -2.13 -11.22 5.96
CA ASP A 37 -1.13 -12.05 5.31
C ASP A 37 -0.45 -11.24 4.19
N PRO A 38 0.85 -10.94 4.31
CA PRO A 38 1.75 -11.28 5.43
C PRO A 38 1.47 -10.45 6.71
N PRO A 39 1.82 -10.96 7.90
CA PRO A 39 1.54 -10.33 9.18
C PRO A 39 2.59 -9.25 9.55
N HIS A 40 3.08 -8.50 8.58
CA HIS A 40 4.10 -7.45 8.75
C HIS A 40 3.98 -6.39 7.64
N THR A 41 4.60 -5.23 7.88
CA THR A 41 4.76 -4.20 6.85
C THR A 41 5.63 -4.72 5.71
N THR A 42 5.21 -4.48 4.48
CA THR A 42 5.98 -4.86 3.27
C THR A 42 6.54 -3.64 2.58
N LEU A 43 7.73 -3.81 2.01
CA LEU A 43 8.34 -2.86 1.09
C LEU A 43 8.64 -3.59 -0.22
N SER A 44 8.40 -2.93 -1.34
CA SER A 44 8.69 -3.50 -2.66
C SER A 44 9.15 -2.44 -3.64
N VAL A 45 9.97 -2.87 -4.61
CA VAL A 45 10.36 -2.05 -5.76
C VAL A 45 9.63 -2.60 -6.99
N GLY A 46 8.63 -1.85 -7.47
CA GLY A 46 7.72 -2.30 -8.52
C GLY A 46 8.26 -2.09 -9.93
N THR A 47 8.90 -0.96 -10.19
CA THR A 47 9.46 -0.67 -11.51
C THR A 47 10.87 -0.12 -11.42
N ILE A 48 11.69 -0.43 -12.42
CA ILE A 48 13.05 0.09 -12.55
C ILE A 48 13.27 0.48 -13.99
N ARG A 49 13.72 1.73 -14.23
CA ARG A 49 14.04 2.25 -15.57
C ARG A 49 15.41 2.89 -15.54
N GLY A 50 16.23 2.60 -16.55
CA GLY A 50 17.55 3.21 -16.70
C GLY A 50 18.44 2.42 -17.64
N GLY A 51 19.39 3.13 -18.28
CA GLY A 51 20.28 2.58 -19.27
C GLY A 51 19.67 2.51 -20.68
N GLU A 52 20.53 2.66 -21.69
CA GLU A 52 20.15 2.55 -23.11
C GLU A 52 20.86 1.37 -23.78
N ALA A 53 22.12 1.13 -23.41
CA ALA A 53 22.92 0.05 -23.92
C ALA A 53 23.95 -0.43 -22.90
N ARG A 54 24.38 -1.69 -23.03
CA ARG A 54 25.32 -2.34 -22.10
C ARG A 54 26.68 -1.66 -21.97
N ASN A 55 27.09 -0.89 -22.96
CA ASN A 55 28.38 -0.21 -23.06
C ASN A 55 28.28 1.30 -22.96
N VAL A 56 27.10 1.82 -22.53
CA VAL A 56 26.84 3.24 -22.29
C VAL A 56 26.49 3.40 -20.82
N ILE A 57 27.18 4.31 -20.15
CA ILE A 57 26.89 4.64 -18.77
C ILE A 57 25.60 5.47 -18.74
N PRO A 58 24.57 5.06 -17.98
CA PRO A 58 23.29 5.77 -17.94
C PRO A 58 23.42 7.20 -17.40
N GLU A 59 22.77 8.14 -18.04
CA GLU A 59 22.66 9.52 -17.50
C GLU A 59 21.74 9.57 -16.27
N GLY A 60 20.73 8.73 -16.25
CA GLY A 60 19.74 8.68 -15.17
C GLY A 60 19.16 7.29 -14.96
N CYS A 61 18.62 7.11 -13.80
CA CYS A 61 17.85 5.95 -13.45
C CYS A 61 16.72 6.32 -12.50
N SER A 62 15.56 5.74 -12.71
CA SER A 62 14.42 5.86 -11.80
C SER A 62 13.88 4.50 -11.40
N PHE A 63 13.27 4.45 -10.23
CA PHE A 63 12.51 3.30 -9.79
C PHE A 63 11.36 3.76 -8.92
N ASP A 64 10.28 3.01 -8.93
CA ASP A 64 9.13 3.21 -8.08
C ASP A 64 9.16 2.15 -6.98
N TRP A 65 8.90 2.56 -5.76
CA TRP A 65 8.83 1.68 -4.61
C TRP A 65 7.66 2.04 -3.73
N GLU A 66 7.17 1.09 -2.96
CA GLU A 66 6.04 1.31 -2.06
C GLU A 66 6.30 0.72 -0.68
N ILE A 67 5.59 1.26 0.30
CA ILE A 67 5.46 0.71 1.65
C ILE A 67 3.98 0.41 1.86
N ARG A 68 3.65 -0.85 2.15
CA ARG A 68 2.33 -1.25 2.63
C ARG A 68 2.42 -1.47 4.13
N ALA A 69 2.02 -0.44 4.87
CA ALA A 69 2.12 -0.46 6.31
C ALA A 69 1.07 -1.38 6.93
N HIS A 70 1.52 -2.30 7.79
CA HIS A 70 0.61 -2.99 8.69
C HIS A 70 -0.04 -1.98 9.63
N PRO A 71 -1.35 -2.09 9.97
CA PRO A 71 -1.98 -1.21 10.95
C PRO A 71 -1.18 -1.14 12.26
N GLY A 72 -0.91 0.09 12.71
CA GLY A 72 -0.06 0.34 13.88
C GLY A 72 1.43 0.57 13.59
N ALA A 73 1.91 0.30 12.36
CA ALA A 73 3.24 0.69 11.92
C ALA A 73 3.25 2.12 11.37
N ASP A 74 4.36 2.85 11.57
CA ASP A 74 4.57 4.16 10.95
C ASP A 74 5.34 4.01 9.61
N PRO A 75 4.66 4.13 8.45
CA PRO A 75 5.33 4.05 7.15
C PRO A 75 6.31 5.21 6.93
N HIS A 76 6.07 6.35 7.56
CA HIS A 76 6.94 7.51 7.43
C HIS A 76 8.29 7.29 8.11
N ASP A 77 8.37 6.41 9.13
CA ASP A 77 9.66 6.07 9.72
C ASP A 77 10.54 5.29 8.73
N LEU A 78 9.99 4.30 8.07
CA LEU A 78 10.70 3.54 7.03
C LEU A 78 11.14 4.46 5.88
N ARG A 79 10.26 5.36 5.44
CA ARG A 79 10.60 6.35 4.42
C ARG A 79 11.75 7.26 4.87
N ARG A 80 11.71 7.76 6.12
CA ARG A 80 12.80 8.59 6.69
C ARG A 80 14.13 7.84 6.74
N ARG A 81 14.10 6.53 7.05
CA ARG A 81 15.30 5.68 7.05
C ARG A 81 15.92 5.59 5.65
N VAL A 82 15.11 5.38 4.61
CA VAL A 82 15.58 5.36 3.21
C VAL A 82 16.13 6.74 2.83
N GLN A 83 15.43 7.80 3.16
CA GLN A 83 15.88 9.17 2.86
C GLN A 83 17.22 9.49 3.54
N ARG A 84 17.36 9.15 4.81
CA ARG A 84 18.63 9.33 5.55
C ARG A 84 19.77 8.53 4.91
N PHE A 85 19.55 7.29 4.55
CA PHE A 85 20.55 6.49 3.84
C PHE A 85 20.99 7.16 2.52
N VAL A 86 20.04 7.71 1.77
CA VAL A 86 20.34 8.47 0.55
C VAL A 86 21.18 9.70 0.85
N GLU A 87 20.84 10.48 1.88
CA GLU A 87 21.50 11.74 2.23
C GLU A 87 22.89 11.54 2.84
N GLU A 88 23.04 10.52 3.69
CA GLU A 88 24.28 10.30 4.46
C GLU A 88 25.28 9.40 3.73
N GLU A 89 24.84 8.45 2.93
CA GLU A 89 25.70 7.44 2.31
C GLU A 89 25.78 7.58 0.78
N VAL A 90 24.63 7.68 0.12
CA VAL A 90 24.56 7.58 -1.34
C VAL A 90 24.97 8.90 -2.00
N LEU A 91 24.34 10.01 -1.61
CA LEU A 91 24.55 11.30 -2.23
C LEU A 91 25.98 11.82 -2.05
N PRO A 92 26.63 11.72 -0.86
CA PRO A 92 28.04 12.09 -0.71
C PRO A 92 28.98 11.27 -1.61
N ALA A 93 28.75 9.96 -1.71
CA ALA A 93 29.57 9.10 -2.57
C ALA A 93 29.37 9.40 -4.08
N MET A 94 28.17 9.80 -4.47
CA MET A 94 27.87 10.24 -5.85
C MET A 94 28.54 11.57 -6.17
N THR A 95 28.33 12.56 -5.31
CA THR A 95 28.85 13.94 -5.54
C THR A 95 30.37 14.03 -5.46
N ALA A 96 31.02 13.18 -4.66
CA ALA A 96 32.48 13.07 -4.64
C ALA A 96 33.06 12.65 -6.02
N ARG A 97 32.28 11.91 -6.83
CA ARG A 97 32.69 11.48 -8.18
C ARG A 97 32.20 12.44 -9.26
N ASN A 98 31.00 12.99 -9.09
CA ASN A 98 30.45 13.98 -10.01
C ASN A 98 29.58 14.98 -9.21
N PRO A 99 30.06 16.22 -8.99
CA PRO A 99 29.36 17.24 -8.24
C PRO A 99 27.97 17.62 -8.80
N GLY A 100 27.70 17.29 -10.06
CA GLY A 100 26.38 17.52 -10.69
C GLY A 100 25.35 16.40 -10.48
N CYS A 101 25.67 15.39 -9.64
CA CYS A 101 24.71 14.34 -9.32
C CYS A 101 23.68 14.82 -8.30
N GLU A 102 22.45 14.35 -8.47
CA GLU A 102 21.35 14.56 -7.52
C GLU A 102 20.54 13.28 -7.34
N VAL A 103 19.84 13.17 -6.24
CA VAL A 103 18.81 12.15 -5.97
C VAL A 103 17.54 12.89 -5.59
N VAL A 104 16.50 12.71 -6.40
CA VAL A 104 15.20 13.31 -6.17
C VAL A 104 14.22 12.21 -5.78
N THR A 105 13.53 12.39 -4.65
CA THR A 105 12.45 11.50 -4.20
C THR A 105 11.13 12.25 -4.27
N GLU A 106 10.16 11.68 -4.97
CA GLU A 106 8.82 12.21 -5.11
C GLU A 106 7.82 11.29 -4.42
N MET A 107 6.91 11.85 -3.65
CA MET A 107 5.80 11.11 -3.05
C MET A 107 4.65 11.05 -4.04
N LEU A 108 4.36 9.87 -4.55
CA LEU A 108 3.27 9.66 -5.51
C LEU A 108 1.92 9.48 -4.83
N LEU A 109 1.92 8.80 -3.69
CA LEU A 109 0.72 8.54 -2.90
C LEU A 109 1.10 8.41 -1.41
N ASP A 110 0.34 9.06 -0.55
CA ASP A 110 0.44 8.93 0.92
C ASP A 110 -0.96 8.60 1.47
N ALA A 111 -1.28 7.32 1.49
CA ALA A 111 -2.55 6.81 1.99
C ALA A 111 -2.36 6.13 3.35
N PRO A 112 -3.14 6.50 4.38
CA PRO A 112 -3.11 5.81 5.66
C PRO A 112 -3.69 4.39 5.52
N PRO A 113 -3.35 3.46 6.42
CA PRO A 113 -4.07 2.20 6.50
C PRO A 113 -5.50 2.44 7.02
N LEU A 114 -6.48 1.69 6.50
CA LEU A 114 -7.78 1.58 7.13
C LEU A 114 -7.66 0.61 8.30
N VAL A 115 -8.03 1.04 9.50
CA VAL A 115 -7.94 0.24 10.72
C VAL A 115 -9.33 -0.08 11.26
N ALA A 116 -9.48 -1.22 11.93
CA ALA A 116 -10.72 -1.56 12.60
C ALA A 116 -11.01 -0.53 13.71
N THR A 117 -12.23 0.01 13.74
CA THR A 117 -12.70 0.95 14.75
C THR A 117 -13.38 0.15 15.88
N PRO A 118 -12.90 0.22 17.11
CA PRO A 118 -13.64 -0.38 18.23
C PRO A 118 -15.06 0.17 18.31
N GLU A 119 -16.04 -0.71 18.55
CA GLU A 119 -17.46 -0.33 18.67
C GLU A 119 -17.99 0.43 17.43
N SER A 120 -17.55 0.04 16.23
CA SER A 120 -17.96 0.65 14.97
C SER A 120 -19.48 0.57 14.76
N GLU A 121 -20.13 1.72 14.58
CA GLU A 121 -21.55 1.79 14.22
C GLU A 121 -21.79 1.25 12.80
N ALA A 122 -20.86 1.49 11.89
CA ALA A 122 -20.91 0.96 10.53
C ALA A 122 -20.85 -0.56 10.52
N GLU A 123 -19.94 -1.17 11.31
CA GLU A 123 -19.87 -2.63 11.45
C GLU A 123 -21.14 -3.19 12.09
N ALA A 124 -21.67 -2.55 13.15
CA ALA A 124 -22.90 -2.96 13.79
C ALA A 124 -24.11 -2.87 12.84
N LEU A 125 -24.17 -1.84 11.99
CA LEU A 125 -25.20 -1.72 10.95
C LEU A 125 -25.08 -2.87 9.95
N LEU A 126 -23.88 -3.14 9.44
CA LEU A 126 -23.68 -4.23 8.48
C LEU A 126 -24.01 -5.60 9.06
N ALA A 127 -23.68 -5.87 10.30
CA ALA A 127 -23.99 -7.12 10.98
C ALA A 127 -25.52 -7.39 11.03
N ARG A 128 -26.33 -6.32 11.10
CA ARG A 128 -27.80 -6.46 11.01
C ARG A 128 -28.31 -6.70 9.60
N LEU A 129 -27.66 -6.06 8.62
CA LEU A 129 -28.11 -6.10 7.22
C LEU A 129 -27.58 -7.30 6.43
N TRP A 130 -26.44 -7.83 6.84
CA TRP A 130 -25.75 -8.94 6.16
C TRP A 130 -25.25 -10.01 7.15
N THR A 131 -26.20 -10.78 7.67
CA THR A 131 -25.96 -11.71 8.79
C THR A 131 -25.04 -12.90 8.48
N ASN A 132 -24.78 -13.19 7.20
CA ASN A 132 -24.03 -14.37 6.77
C ASN A 132 -22.54 -14.05 6.48
N ARG A 133 -22.08 -12.85 6.76
CA ARG A 133 -20.69 -12.44 6.52
C ARG A 133 -20.01 -12.05 7.83
N LEU A 134 -18.79 -12.54 8.00
CA LEU A 134 -17.93 -12.15 9.09
C LEU A 134 -16.95 -11.06 8.59
N PRO A 135 -16.62 -10.09 9.45
CA PRO A 135 -15.56 -9.13 9.15
C PRO A 135 -14.25 -9.85 8.82
N SER A 136 -13.54 -9.34 7.83
CA SER A 136 -12.23 -9.83 7.43
C SER A 136 -11.31 -8.66 7.11
N VAL A 137 -10.04 -8.95 6.92
CA VAL A 137 -9.05 -7.94 6.51
C VAL A 137 -8.67 -8.17 5.05
N VAL A 138 -8.26 -7.08 4.41
CA VAL A 138 -7.78 -7.09 3.02
C VAL A 138 -6.41 -6.43 2.94
N SER A 139 -5.54 -6.92 2.08
CA SER A 139 -4.17 -6.43 1.91
C SER A 139 -4.03 -5.38 0.80
N PHE A 140 -5.12 -4.77 0.37
CA PHE A 140 -5.12 -3.67 -0.60
C PHE A 140 -5.58 -2.35 0.04
N GLY A 141 -5.13 -1.22 -0.54
CA GLY A 141 -5.55 0.11 -0.12
C GLY A 141 -6.94 0.46 -0.64
N THR A 142 -7.69 1.25 0.13
CA THR A 142 -9.00 1.78 -0.25
C THR A 142 -9.12 3.25 0.13
N ASP A 143 -10.01 3.98 -0.53
CA ASP A 143 -10.34 5.36 -0.17
C ASP A 143 -11.02 5.46 1.21
N GLY A 144 -11.51 4.35 1.75
CA GLY A 144 -12.06 4.26 3.11
C GLY A 144 -11.11 4.77 4.18
N ALA A 145 -9.81 4.60 4.00
CA ALA A 145 -8.81 5.13 4.91
C ALA A 145 -8.81 6.67 4.99
N PHE A 146 -9.11 7.37 3.90
CA PHE A 146 -9.24 8.83 3.89
C PHE A 146 -10.53 9.29 4.56
N PHE A 147 -11.62 8.56 4.39
CA PHE A 147 -12.86 8.83 5.11
C PHE A 147 -12.67 8.63 6.62
N GLN A 148 -12.00 7.55 7.04
CA GLN A 148 -11.66 7.33 8.45
C GLN A 148 -10.76 8.44 9.00
N LYS A 149 -9.76 8.88 8.24
CA LYS A 149 -8.90 10.03 8.60
C LYS A 149 -9.70 11.32 8.77
N ALA A 150 -10.79 11.48 8.02
CA ALA A 150 -11.72 12.60 8.16
C ALA A 150 -12.69 12.46 9.33
N GLY A 151 -12.60 11.40 10.14
CA GLY A 151 -13.41 11.16 11.31
C GLY A 151 -14.71 10.41 11.04
N LEU A 152 -14.87 9.81 9.85
CA LEU A 152 -16.02 8.98 9.54
C LEU A 152 -15.75 7.53 9.97
N ASP A 153 -16.72 6.92 10.64
CA ASP A 153 -16.69 5.48 10.89
C ASP A 153 -16.88 4.74 9.57
N THR A 154 -15.88 3.96 9.19
CA THR A 154 -15.74 3.48 7.82
C THR A 154 -15.44 1.99 7.77
N ILE A 155 -16.20 1.28 6.95
CA ILE A 155 -15.99 -0.11 6.62
C ILE A 155 -16.09 -0.30 5.10
N VAL A 156 -15.33 -1.24 4.56
CA VAL A 156 -15.39 -1.60 3.14
C VAL A 156 -16.28 -2.80 2.96
N ILE A 157 -17.23 -2.70 2.06
CA ILE A 157 -18.16 -3.77 1.72
C ILE A 157 -18.37 -3.82 0.21
N GLY A 158 -18.54 -5.00 -0.32
CA GLY A 158 -18.89 -5.22 -1.72
C GLY A 158 -19.30 -6.65 -1.98
N PRO A 159 -20.03 -6.91 -3.10
CA PRO A 159 -20.34 -8.25 -3.54
C PRO A 159 -19.10 -8.97 -4.08
N GLY A 160 -19.18 -10.30 -4.15
CA GLY A 160 -18.10 -11.13 -4.68
C GLY A 160 -17.11 -11.62 -3.63
N GLY A 161 -16.00 -12.19 -4.08
CA GLY A 161 -14.99 -12.81 -3.25
C GLY A 161 -13.58 -12.31 -3.57
N MET A 162 -12.71 -12.36 -2.57
CA MET A 162 -11.31 -11.94 -2.68
C MET A 162 -10.50 -12.74 -3.70
N ALA A 163 -10.88 -13.99 -3.96
CA ALA A 163 -10.13 -14.89 -4.84
C ALA A 163 -10.18 -14.47 -6.33
N GLN A 164 -11.19 -13.71 -6.73
CA GLN A 164 -11.37 -13.22 -8.08
C GLN A 164 -10.73 -11.86 -8.32
N MET A 165 -10.42 -11.12 -7.26
CA MET A 165 -9.90 -9.75 -7.34
C MET A 165 -8.45 -9.74 -7.83
N HIS A 166 -8.13 -8.74 -8.66
CA HIS A 166 -6.78 -8.50 -9.19
C HIS A 166 -6.21 -9.69 -9.99
N GLN A 167 -7.09 -10.48 -10.61
CA GLN A 167 -6.71 -11.58 -11.49
C GLN A 167 -6.97 -11.22 -12.96
N PRO A 168 -6.22 -11.81 -13.91
CA PRO A 168 -6.65 -11.79 -15.31
C PRO A 168 -8.07 -12.35 -15.42
N ASP A 169 -8.91 -11.69 -16.23
CA ASP A 169 -10.32 -12.07 -16.39
C ASP A 169 -11.14 -12.03 -15.09
N GLU A 170 -10.87 -11.03 -14.23
CA GLU A 170 -11.66 -10.77 -13.01
C GLU A 170 -13.15 -10.76 -13.32
N PHE A 171 -13.93 -11.48 -12.52
CA PHE A 171 -15.37 -11.59 -12.71
C PHE A 171 -16.13 -11.57 -11.37
N ILE A 172 -17.40 -11.29 -11.47
CA ILE A 172 -18.38 -11.49 -10.40
C ILE A 172 -19.46 -12.45 -10.87
N THR A 173 -19.95 -13.31 -9.99
CA THR A 173 -21.07 -14.20 -10.33
C THR A 173 -22.41 -13.44 -10.26
N GLU A 174 -23.42 -13.93 -10.98
CA GLU A 174 -24.78 -13.38 -10.93
C GLU A 174 -25.33 -13.44 -9.50
N GLU A 175 -25.11 -14.54 -8.79
CA GLU A 175 -25.55 -14.74 -7.42
C GLU A 175 -24.92 -13.69 -6.47
N ALA A 176 -23.62 -13.42 -6.63
CA ALA A 176 -22.95 -12.42 -5.80
C ALA A 176 -23.44 -11.00 -6.13
N MET A 177 -23.77 -10.71 -7.39
CA MET A 177 -24.37 -9.45 -7.78
C MET A 177 -25.76 -9.29 -7.16
N ASP A 178 -26.60 -10.33 -7.20
CA ASP A 178 -27.93 -10.35 -6.60
C ASP A 178 -27.88 -10.17 -5.08
N GLU A 179 -26.91 -10.82 -4.39
CA GLU A 179 -26.67 -10.59 -2.95
C GLU A 179 -26.33 -9.12 -2.67
N GLY A 180 -25.49 -8.51 -3.50
CA GLY A 180 -25.14 -7.10 -3.39
C GLY A 180 -26.33 -6.17 -3.56
N LEU A 181 -27.20 -6.44 -4.54
CA LEU A 181 -28.44 -5.68 -4.76
C LEU A 181 -29.39 -5.81 -3.58
N GLN A 182 -29.62 -7.01 -3.07
CA GLN A 182 -30.46 -7.25 -1.90
C GLN A 182 -29.92 -6.56 -0.65
N PHE A 183 -28.60 -6.50 -0.50
CA PHE A 183 -27.98 -5.73 0.58
C PHE A 183 -28.28 -4.23 0.45
N LEU A 184 -28.13 -3.66 -0.75
CA LEU A 184 -28.44 -2.24 -0.99
C LEU A 184 -29.91 -1.92 -0.76
N GLU A 185 -30.83 -2.78 -1.14
CA GLU A 185 -32.26 -2.63 -0.86
C GLU A 185 -32.51 -2.58 0.65
N ARG A 186 -31.97 -3.52 1.41
CA ARG A 186 -32.09 -3.52 2.89
C ARG A 186 -31.48 -2.28 3.53
N LEU A 187 -30.34 -1.81 3.02
CA LEU A 187 -29.70 -0.59 3.51
C LEU A 187 -30.59 0.64 3.26
N LEU A 188 -31.18 0.74 2.06
CA LEU A 188 -32.09 1.83 1.73
C LEU A 188 -33.36 1.82 2.60
N ASP A 189 -33.92 0.64 2.87
CA ASP A 189 -35.09 0.50 3.74
C ASP A 189 -34.75 0.92 5.19
N GLU A 190 -33.62 0.47 5.73
CA GLU A 190 -33.12 0.87 7.06
C GLU A 190 -32.93 2.39 7.13
N MET A 191 -32.25 2.98 6.14
CA MET A 191 -31.97 4.42 6.11
C MET A 191 -33.22 5.28 5.89
N SER A 192 -34.26 4.74 5.22
CA SER A 192 -35.53 5.45 5.00
C SER A 192 -36.55 5.28 6.12
N GLY A 193 -36.23 4.50 7.17
CA GLY A 193 -37.15 4.17 8.26
C GLY A 193 -38.30 3.24 7.83
N ARG A 194 -38.16 2.58 6.68
CA ARG A 194 -39.11 1.56 6.18
C ARG A 194 -38.70 0.19 6.71
N THR A 195 -38.71 0.00 8.03
CA THR A 195 -38.59 -1.35 8.59
C THR A 195 -39.85 -2.14 8.26
N ALA A 196 -39.67 -3.29 7.61
CA ALA A 196 -40.73 -4.23 7.31
C ALA A 196 -41.33 -4.86 8.56
#